data_95401fdeedef29425764c3e8938342b8
#
_entry.id   95401fdeedef29425764c3e8938342b8
#
_cell.length_a   1.000
_cell.length_b   1.000
_cell.length_c   1.000
_cell.angle_alpha   90.00
_cell.angle_beta   90.00
_cell.angle_gamma   90.00
#
_symmetry.space_group_name_H-M   'P 1'
#
loop_
_entity.id
_entity.type
_entity.pdbx_description
1 polymer ?
#
loop_
_entity_poly.entity_id
_entity_poly.type
_entity_poly.pdbx_seq_one_letter_code
_entity_poly.pdbx_strand_id
1 'polypeptide(L)'
;MLSRFLEQAQSDRPVYITDVRKAFQIYGSRPFHIHVTLYDGGIRCFPLMLPETVSPEEAEFVCSYVHAMLYNILSSLGALHIDLYLDPSDRECAEMARSLDAVFQTDLPKARRTGFGKCLNVNERTVLALTQGRDRFSFRICDIAGEPQVFAPEKTECSKPVFSMLPAMTRGKLLLGIDIGGTDIKLAVSVDGRLALCKEFDWFPASFATAEELIAPILLLTRLLRAAGTLFAQEKAAQLDTAALSKTATLEEMERGAAAMEQAAGTLRGFDAIGLCFPDVVIRNRIVGGETYKTRGMREN
;
A
#
# COMPACT_ATOMS: atom_id res chain seq x y z
N MET A 1 -10.84 23.98 -22.14
CA MET A 1 -10.34 23.44 -20.85
C MET A 1 -9.22 22.44 -21.09
N LEU A 2 -9.43 21.41 -21.89
CA LEU A 2 -8.40 20.40 -22.23
C LEU A 2 -7.16 21.01 -22.88
N SER A 3 -7.34 21.96 -23.82
CA SER A 3 -6.25 22.69 -24.48
C SER A 3 -5.22 23.27 -23.50
N ARG A 4 -5.67 23.77 -22.33
CA ARG A 4 -4.76 24.29 -21.29
C ARG A 4 -3.84 23.21 -20.73
N PHE A 5 -4.36 22.01 -20.47
CA PHE A 5 -3.56 20.90 -19.95
C PHE A 5 -2.60 20.38 -21.01
N LEU A 6 -3.03 20.34 -22.28
CA LEU A 6 -2.18 19.96 -23.40
C LEU A 6 -1.02 20.95 -23.58
N GLU A 7 -1.28 22.26 -23.57
CA GLU A 7 -0.24 23.28 -23.61
C GLU A 7 0.74 23.17 -22.42
N GLN A 8 0.21 22.86 -21.23
CA GLN A 8 1.02 22.67 -20.04
C GLN A 8 1.95 21.47 -20.20
N ALA A 9 1.44 20.32 -20.69
CA ALA A 9 2.23 19.13 -20.95
C ALA A 9 3.27 19.35 -22.05
N GLN A 10 2.90 20.02 -23.15
CA GLN A 10 3.83 20.36 -24.25
C GLN A 10 4.96 21.32 -23.85
N SER A 11 4.76 22.08 -22.78
CA SER A 11 5.78 23.00 -22.23
C SER A 11 6.60 22.38 -21.08
N ASP A 12 6.65 21.05 -20.99
CA ASP A 12 7.33 20.28 -19.94
C ASP A 12 6.93 20.68 -18.50
N ARG A 13 5.76 21.27 -18.33
CA ARG A 13 5.23 21.58 -16.99
C ARG A 13 4.39 20.42 -16.48
N PRO A 14 4.51 20.05 -15.22
CA PRO A 14 3.74 18.91 -14.67
C PRO A 14 2.24 19.17 -14.70
N VAL A 15 1.48 18.18 -15.18
CA VAL A 15 0.02 18.16 -15.12
C VAL A 15 -0.40 17.27 -13.96
N TYR A 16 -1.04 17.85 -12.95
CA TYR A 16 -1.45 17.10 -11.76
C TYR A 16 -2.82 16.46 -11.97
N ILE A 17 -2.93 15.18 -11.69
CA ILE A 17 -4.18 14.41 -11.81
C ILE A 17 -5.32 14.98 -10.97
N THR A 18 -5.00 15.64 -9.84
CA THR A 18 -5.98 16.32 -8.98
C THR A 18 -6.61 17.54 -9.64
N ASP A 19 -5.84 18.28 -10.44
CA ASP A 19 -6.32 19.45 -11.14
C ASP A 19 -7.17 19.05 -12.35
N VAL A 20 -6.75 18.00 -13.07
CA VAL A 20 -7.56 17.40 -14.14
C VAL A 20 -8.89 16.90 -13.58
N ARG A 21 -8.88 16.20 -12.44
CA ARG A 21 -10.11 15.71 -11.78
C ARG A 21 -11.06 16.85 -11.44
N LYS A 22 -10.58 17.93 -10.85
CA LYS A 22 -11.40 19.11 -10.53
C LYS A 22 -12.02 19.72 -11.79
N ALA A 23 -11.22 19.85 -12.86
CA ALA A 23 -11.72 20.37 -14.12
C ALA A 23 -12.78 19.45 -14.74
N PHE A 24 -12.59 18.14 -14.70
CA PHE A 24 -13.56 17.16 -15.20
C PHE A 24 -14.86 17.17 -14.40
N GLN A 25 -14.80 17.38 -13.07
CA GLN A 25 -15.98 17.54 -12.23
C GLN A 25 -16.81 18.80 -12.59
N ILE A 26 -16.16 19.85 -13.09
CA ILE A 26 -16.83 21.12 -13.43
C ILE A 26 -17.37 21.10 -14.87
N TYR A 27 -16.60 20.55 -15.80
CA TYR A 27 -16.85 20.67 -17.24
C TYR A 27 -17.22 19.36 -17.94
N GLY A 28 -17.17 18.23 -17.22
CA GLY A 28 -17.54 16.93 -17.77
C GLY A 28 -19.05 16.80 -17.96
N SER A 29 -19.45 16.14 -19.04
CA SER A 29 -20.84 15.90 -19.41
C SER A 29 -21.14 14.43 -19.62
N ARG A 30 -20.11 13.60 -19.89
CA ARG A 30 -20.24 12.18 -20.22
C ARG A 30 -19.95 11.32 -18.99
N PRO A 31 -20.94 10.58 -18.45
CA PRO A 31 -20.72 9.74 -17.28
C PRO A 31 -19.81 8.56 -17.62
N PHE A 32 -18.82 8.32 -16.79
CA PHE A 32 -17.91 7.18 -16.83
C PHE A 32 -17.60 6.77 -15.40
N HIS A 33 -18.48 5.95 -14.79
CA HIS A 33 -18.36 5.60 -13.40
C HIS A 33 -17.58 4.30 -13.23
N ILE A 34 -16.68 4.27 -12.26
CA ILE A 34 -15.80 3.14 -11.98
C ILE A 34 -16.23 2.53 -10.65
N HIS A 35 -16.75 1.31 -10.66
CA HIS A 35 -17.06 0.55 -9.47
C HIS A 35 -15.98 -0.53 -9.26
N VAL A 36 -15.29 -0.44 -8.15
CA VAL A 36 -14.19 -1.34 -7.79
C VAL A 36 -14.68 -2.31 -6.73
N THR A 37 -14.75 -3.58 -7.06
CA THR A 37 -15.02 -4.63 -6.08
C THR A 37 -13.72 -5.00 -5.38
N LEU A 38 -13.66 -4.69 -4.08
CA LEU A 38 -12.49 -4.91 -3.24
C LEU A 38 -12.36 -6.38 -2.83
N TYR A 39 -11.23 -6.73 -2.25
CA TYR A 39 -10.91 -8.08 -1.80
C TYR A 39 -11.80 -8.61 -0.66
N ASP A 40 -12.45 -7.74 0.08
CA ASP A 40 -13.43 -8.08 1.11
C ASP A 40 -14.88 -8.16 0.59
N GLY A 41 -15.08 -7.92 -0.70
CA GLY A 41 -16.38 -7.86 -1.37
C GLY A 41 -17.04 -6.48 -1.29
N GLY A 42 -16.44 -5.51 -0.59
CA GLY A 42 -16.93 -4.14 -0.57
C GLY A 42 -16.77 -3.46 -1.93
N ILE A 43 -17.65 -2.50 -2.23
CA ILE A 43 -17.60 -1.74 -3.48
C ILE A 43 -17.17 -0.31 -3.20
N ARG A 44 -16.21 0.19 -4.02
CA ARG A 44 -15.81 1.59 -4.04
C ARG A 44 -16.19 2.21 -5.37
N CYS A 45 -16.91 3.34 -5.31
CA CYS A 45 -17.37 4.04 -6.50
C CYS A 45 -16.54 5.30 -6.72
N PHE A 46 -16.15 5.49 -7.97
CA PHE A 46 -15.44 6.67 -8.45
C PHE A 46 -16.24 7.25 -9.62
N PRO A 47 -17.21 8.13 -9.35
CA PRO A 47 -17.98 8.76 -10.40
C PRO A 47 -17.08 9.76 -11.15
N LEU A 48 -16.86 9.49 -12.44
CA LEU A 48 -16.17 10.41 -13.33
C LEU A 48 -17.19 11.00 -14.30
N MET A 49 -17.00 12.28 -14.60
CA MET A 49 -17.68 12.98 -15.69
C MET A 49 -16.62 13.37 -16.70
N LEU A 50 -16.54 12.66 -17.83
CA LEU A 50 -15.57 12.98 -18.87
C LEU A 50 -16.03 14.15 -19.72
N PRO A 51 -15.12 15.04 -20.15
CA PRO A 51 -15.46 16.14 -21.02
C PRO A 51 -15.65 15.66 -22.47
N GLU A 52 -16.40 16.39 -23.26
CA GLU A 52 -16.39 16.28 -24.72
C GLU A 52 -15.00 16.58 -25.26
N THR A 53 -14.61 15.89 -26.30
CA THR A 53 -13.35 16.07 -27.01
C THR A 53 -13.60 16.58 -28.42
N VAL A 54 -12.76 17.48 -28.91
CA VAL A 54 -12.90 18.09 -30.23
C VAL A 54 -11.72 17.76 -31.16
N SER A 55 -10.70 17.09 -30.61
CA SER A 55 -9.53 16.65 -31.37
C SER A 55 -9.02 15.29 -30.91
N PRO A 56 -8.26 14.57 -31.75
CA PRO A 56 -7.61 13.31 -31.35
C PRO A 56 -6.68 13.47 -30.14
N GLU A 57 -5.97 14.59 -30.01
CA GLU A 57 -5.06 14.88 -28.90
C GLU A 57 -5.83 15.04 -27.59
N GLU A 58 -7.01 15.67 -27.63
CA GLU A 58 -7.88 15.77 -26.47
C GLU A 58 -8.44 14.40 -26.05
N ALA A 59 -8.84 13.58 -27.03
CA ALA A 59 -9.29 12.21 -26.77
C ALA A 59 -8.17 11.35 -26.14
N GLU A 60 -6.96 11.43 -26.65
CA GLU A 60 -5.79 10.75 -26.10
C GLU A 60 -5.49 11.20 -24.66
N PHE A 61 -5.60 12.51 -24.39
CA PHE A 61 -5.42 13.06 -23.05
C PHE A 61 -6.47 12.50 -22.07
N VAL A 62 -7.74 12.46 -22.45
CA VAL A 62 -8.83 11.90 -21.64
C VAL A 62 -8.58 10.41 -21.38
N CYS A 63 -8.22 9.62 -22.40
CA CYS A 63 -7.83 8.22 -22.26
C CYS A 63 -6.67 8.05 -21.27
N SER A 64 -5.61 8.84 -21.43
CA SER A 64 -4.43 8.80 -20.55
C SER A 64 -4.79 9.12 -19.10
N TYR A 65 -5.71 10.07 -18.86
CA TYR A 65 -6.21 10.37 -17.53
C TYR A 65 -6.95 9.17 -16.92
N VAL A 66 -7.84 8.51 -17.68
CA VAL A 66 -8.58 7.33 -17.19
C VAL A 66 -7.62 6.17 -16.91
N HIS A 67 -6.65 5.92 -17.79
CA HIS A 67 -5.63 4.89 -17.59
C HIS A 67 -4.82 5.15 -16.31
N ALA A 68 -4.36 6.39 -16.10
CA ALA A 68 -3.63 6.77 -14.88
C ALA A 68 -4.49 6.64 -13.61
N MET A 69 -5.78 6.98 -13.70
CA MET A 69 -6.73 6.82 -12.60
C MET A 69 -6.90 5.34 -12.24
N LEU A 70 -7.16 4.48 -13.22
CA LEU A 70 -7.28 3.03 -13.01
C LEU A 70 -5.99 2.41 -12.48
N TYR A 71 -4.84 2.83 -13.01
CA TYR A 71 -3.54 2.40 -12.49
C TYR A 71 -3.36 2.74 -11.01
N ASN A 72 -3.71 3.97 -10.61
CA ASN A 72 -3.64 4.40 -9.22
C ASN A 72 -4.60 3.61 -8.33
N ILE A 73 -5.83 3.37 -8.78
CA ILE A 73 -6.80 2.54 -8.08
C ILE A 73 -6.25 1.13 -7.86
N LEU A 74 -5.79 0.46 -8.93
CA LEU A 74 -5.28 -0.90 -8.86
C LEU A 74 -3.98 -1.01 -8.03
N SER A 75 -3.12 0.02 -8.08
CA SER A 75 -1.87 0.05 -7.31
C SER A 75 -2.08 0.33 -5.83
N SER A 76 -3.16 1.01 -5.44
CA SER A 76 -3.42 1.42 -4.05
C SER A 76 -4.47 0.56 -3.35
N LEU A 77 -5.57 0.26 -4.01
CA LEU A 77 -6.69 -0.50 -3.45
C LEU A 77 -6.67 -1.97 -3.89
N GLY A 78 -6.23 -2.22 -5.13
CA GLY A 78 -6.46 -3.48 -5.81
C GLY A 78 -7.94 -3.69 -6.12
N ALA A 79 -8.26 -4.80 -6.80
CA ALA A 79 -9.64 -5.17 -7.13
C ALA A 79 -9.77 -6.66 -7.45
N LEU A 80 -10.93 -7.25 -7.15
CA LEU A 80 -11.36 -8.52 -7.73
C LEU A 80 -11.75 -8.32 -9.19
N HIS A 81 -12.54 -7.28 -9.45
CA HIS A 81 -12.89 -6.80 -10.79
C HIS A 81 -13.30 -5.33 -10.73
N ILE A 82 -13.35 -4.70 -11.88
CA ILE A 82 -13.79 -3.32 -12.05
C ILE A 82 -14.94 -3.28 -13.05
N ASP A 83 -16.09 -2.75 -12.63
CA ASP A 83 -17.25 -2.47 -13.48
C ASP A 83 -17.19 -1.02 -13.93
N LEU A 84 -17.29 -0.80 -15.23
CA LEU A 84 -17.25 0.50 -15.89
C LEU A 84 -18.66 0.83 -16.39
N TYR A 85 -19.34 1.73 -15.72
CA TYR A 85 -20.67 2.19 -16.07
C TYR A 85 -20.57 3.39 -16.98
N LEU A 86 -21.06 3.27 -18.21
CA LEU A 86 -21.04 4.30 -19.24
C LEU A 86 -22.27 4.21 -20.13
N ASP A 87 -22.55 5.24 -20.91
CA ASP A 87 -23.59 5.17 -21.96
C ASP A 87 -23.06 4.34 -23.13
N PRO A 88 -23.70 3.21 -23.46
CA PRO A 88 -23.27 2.36 -24.59
C PRO A 88 -23.32 3.05 -25.96
N SER A 89 -24.10 4.13 -26.10
CA SER A 89 -24.18 4.94 -27.31
C SER A 89 -23.01 5.92 -27.47
N ASP A 90 -22.30 6.22 -26.39
CA ASP A 90 -21.06 7.00 -26.43
C ASP A 90 -19.91 6.14 -26.96
N ARG A 91 -19.66 6.27 -28.28
CA ARG A 91 -18.67 5.45 -28.98
C ARG A 91 -17.26 5.63 -28.42
N GLU A 92 -16.86 6.85 -28.09
CA GLU A 92 -15.53 7.16 -27.59
C GLU A 92 -15.29 6.52 -26.22
N CYS A 93 -16.21 6.69 -25.27
CA CYS A 93 -16.14 6.04 -23.98
C CYS A 93 -16.18 4.50 -24.09
N ALA A 94 -17.01 3.97 -24.98
CA ALA A 94 -17.11 2.53 -25.20
C ALA A 94 -15.83 1.95 -25.85
N GLU A 95 -15.20 2.65 -26.79
CA GLU A 95 -13.92 2.24 -27.39
C GLU A 95 -12.78 2.29 -26.36
N MET A 96 -12.71 3.35 -25.58
CA MET A 96 -11.74 3.46 -24.49
C MET A 96 -11.90 2.30 -23.49
N ALA A 97 -13.12 2.01 -23.04
CA ALA A 97 -13.37 0.92 -22.09
C ALA A 97 -12.99 -0.45 -22.68
N ARG A 98 -13.29 -0.72 -23.96
CA ARG A 98 -12.88 -1.95 -24.65
C ARG A 98 -11.36 -2.09 -24.82
N SER A 99 -10.62 -0.98 -24.87
CA SER A 99 -9.16 -1.01 -25.01
C SER A 99 -8.44 -1.37 -23.71
N LEU A 100 -9.09 -1.31 -22.54
CA LEU A 100 -8.45 -1.45 -21.23
C LEU A 100 -7.77 -2.81 -21.04
N ASP A 101 -8.34 -3.89 -21.53
CA ASP A 101 -7.70 -5.21 -21.43
C ASP A 101 -6.34 -5.25 -22.17
N ALA A 102 -6.25 -4.60 -23.33
CA ALA A 102 -4.99 -4.46 -24.05
C ALA A 102 -4.01 -3.51 -23.34
N VAL A 103 -4.48 -2.36 -22.85
CA VAL A 103 -3.67 -1.35 -22.14
C VAL A 103 -3.08 -1.91 -20.85
N PHE A 104 -3.90 -2.62 -20.08
CA PHE A 104 -3.49 -3.25 -18.81
C PHE A 104 -2.95 -4.67 -18.99
N GLN A 105 -2.97 -5.19 -20.22
CA GLN A 105 -2.38 -6.49 -20.56
C GLN A 105 -2.91 -7.63 -19.68
N THR A 106 -4.24 -7.68 -19.49
CA THR A 106 -4.90 -8.63 -18.59
C THR A 106 -4.61 -10.08 -18.95
N ASP A 107 -4.48 -10.39 -20.24
CA ASP A 107 -4.22 -11.74 -20.76
C ASP A 107 -2.74 -12.13 -20.76
N LEU A 108 -1.82 -11.17 -20.51
CA LEU A 108 -0.40 -11.46 -20.52
C LEU A 108 0.07 -12.01 -19.17
N PRO A 109 0.99 -12.99 -19.18
CA PRO A 109 1.64 -13.43 -17.96
C PRO A 109 2.51 -12.31 -17.36
N LYS A 110 2.66 -12.29 -16.05
CA LYS A 110 3.41 -11.31 -15.26
C LYS A 110 4.76 -10.91 -15.89
N ALA A 111 5.55 -11.90 -16.34
CA ALA A 111 6.88 -11.66 -16.90
C ALA A 111 6.89 -10.85 -18.20
N ARG A 112 5.75 -10.75 -18.90
CA ARG A 112 5.61 -10.02 -20.16
C ARG A 112 4.92 -8.68 -20.00
N ARG A 113 4.35 -8.38 -18.85
CA ARG A 113 3.63 -7.11 -18.61
C ARG A 113 4.60 -5.94 -18.50
N THR A 114 4.24 -4.85 -19.18
CA THR A 114 4.98 -3.58 -19.18
C THR A 114 4.03 -2.42 -18.86
N GLY A 115 4.56 -1.21 -18.67
CA GLY A 115 3.74 0.00 -18.47
C GLY A 115 2.64 -0.19 -17.43
N PHE A 116 1.41 0.17 -17.78
CA PHE A 116 0.24 0.06 -16.91
C PHE A 116 -0.06 -1.38 -16.48
N GLY A 117 0.26 -2.37 -17.31
CA GLY A 117 0.03 -3.78 -16.98
C GLY A 117 0.77 -4.27 -15.73
N LYS A 118 1.84 -3.59 -15.33
CA LYS A 118 2.63 -3.99 -14.14
C LYS A 118 1.84 -3.92 -12.83
N CYS A 119 0.84 -3.03 -12.70
CA CYS A 119 0.02 -2.98 -11.48
C CYS A 119 -0.76 -4.29 -11.24
N LEU A 120 -1.10 -5.01 -12.31
CA LEU A 120 -1.79 -6.29 -12.20
C LEU A 120 -0.91 -7.41 -11.62
N ASN A 121 0.41 -7.26 -11.58
CA ASN A 121 1.28 -8.30 -11.06
C ASN A 121 1.06 -8.59 -9.57
N VAL A 122 0.75 -7.57 -8.77
CA VAL A 122 0.37 -7.71 -7.36
C VAL A 122 -1.10 -8.06 -7.24
N ASN A 123 -1.95 -7.36 -8.01
CA ASN A 123 -3.39 -7.55 -7.99
C ASN A 123 -3.79 -8.99 -8.33
N GLU A 124 -3.24 -9.57 -9.39
CA GLU A 124 -3.53 -10.94 -9.81
C GLU A 124 -3.10 -11.97 -8.76
N ARG A 125 -1.92 -11.81 -8.14
CA ARG A 125 -1.51 -12.67 -7.02
C ARG A 125 -2.54 -12.69 -5.91
N THR A 126 -3.04 -11.50 -5.56
CA THR A 126 -4.02 -11.34 -4.50
C THR A 126 -5.34 -11.99 -4.87
N VAL A 127 -5.83 -11.75 -6.10
CA VAL A 127 -7.05 -12.38 -6.61
C VAL A 127 -6.94 -13.91 -6.61
N LEU A 128 -5.86 -14.44 -7.18
CA LEU A 128 -5.63 -15.89 -7.23
C LEU A 128 -5.54 -16.53 -5.83
N ALA A 129 -4.87 -15.87 -4.89
CA ALA A 129 -4.76 -16.35 -3.51
C ALA A 129 -6.12 -16.38 -2.80
N LEU A 130 -6.93 -15.33 -2.95
CA LEU A 130 -8.24 -15.23 -2.31
C LEU A 130 -9.27 -16.16 -2.93
N THR A 131 -9.23 -16.35 -4.22
CA THR A 131 -10.18 -17.20 -4.96
C THR A 131 -9.71 -18.63 -5.12
N GLN A 132 -8.55 -18.99 -4.56
CA GLN A 132 -7.92 -20.30 -4.71
C GLN A 132 -7.68 -20.68 -6.19
N GLY A 133 -7.27 -19.69 -6.98
CA GLY A 133 -7.00 -19.87 -8.41
C GLY A 133 -8.22 -19.95 -9.31
N ARG A 134 -9.44 -19.74 -8.80
CA ARG A 134 -10.69 -19.88 -9.58
C ARG A 134 -10.98 -18.69 -10.46
N ASP A 135 -10.66 -17.48 -10.00
CA ASP A 135 -11.00 -16.24 -10.69
C ASP A 135 -9.74 -15.47 -11.10
N ARG A 136 -9.92 -14.63 -12.10
CA ARG A 136 -8.92 -13.66 -12.54
C ARG A 136 -9.51 -12.26 -12.48
N PHE A 137 -8.64 -11.27 -12.37
CA PHE A 137 -9.05 -9.88 -12.50
C PHE A 137 -9.62 -9.61 -13.90
N SER A 138 -10.68 -8.79 -13.98
CA SER A 138 -11.29 -8.39 -15.24
C SER A 138 -11.87 -6.98 -15.17
N PHE A 139 -11.90 -6.30 -16.31
CA PHE A 139 -12.77 -5.14 -16.56
C PHE A 139 -14.10 -5.61 -17.14
N ARG A 140 -15.20 -5.02 -16.68
CA ARG A 140 -16.55 -5.31 -17.20
C ARG A 140 -17.21 -4.00 -17.59
N ILE A 141 -17.78 -3.96 -18.80
CA ILE A 141 -18.49 -2.79 -19.34
C ILE A 141 -19.97 -2.97 -19.02
N CYS A 142 -20.56 -1.98 -18.38
CA CYS A 142 -21.95 -1.97 -17.95
C CYS A 142 -22.66 -0.71 -18.46
N ASP A 143 -23.96 -0.86 -18.72
CA ASP A 143 -24.80 0.29 -19.08
C ASP A 143 -25.03 1.17 -17.83
N ILE A 144 -24.80 2.47 -17.97
CA ILE A 144 -25.03 3.46 -16.90
C ILE A 144 -26.49 3.46 -16.43
N ALA A 145 -27.44 3.13 -17.31
CA ALA A 145 -28.84 3.04 -16.94
C ALA A 145 -29.12 1.91 -15.93
N GLY A 146 -28.27 0.89 -15.89
CA GLY A 146 -28.33 -0.23 -14.94
C GLY A 146 -27.43 -0.07 -13.73
N GLU A 147 -26.82 1.10 -13.53
CA GLU A 147 -25.93 1.33 -12.39
C GLU A 147 -26.66 1.12 -11.06
N PRO A 148 -26.16 0.21 -10.19
CA PRO A 148 -26.75 0.02 -8.89
C PRO A 148 -26.52 1.29 -8.04
N GLN A 149 -27.56 1.70 -7.32
CA GLN A 149 -27.38 2.74 -6.28
C GLN A 149 -26.48 2.17 -5.18
N VAL A 150 -25.19 2.35 -5.34
CA VAL A 150 -24.26 2.10 -4.25
C VAL A 150 -24.37 3.28 -3.30
N PHE A 151 -24.98 3.07 -2.16
CA PHE A 151 -24.91 4.05 -1.09
C PHE A 151 -23.42 4.29 -0.82
N ALA A 152 -22.93 5.46 -1.22
CA ALA A 152 -21.65 5.92 -0.67
C ALA A 152 -21.78 5.74 0.85
N PRO A 153 -20.86 5.01 1.52
CA PRO A 153 -20.90 4.92 2.96
C PRO A 153 -21.08 6.35 3.43
N GLU A 154 -22.14 6.59 4.24
CA GLU A 154 -22.35 7.91 4.83
C GLU A 154 -20.97 8.43 5.14
N LYS A 155 -20.64 9.65 4.67
CA LYS A 155 -19.40 10.29 5.10
C LYS A 155 -19.52 10.32 6.61
N THR A 156 -19.09 9.25 7.24
CA THR A 156 -18.79 9.26 8.67
C THR A 156 -17.82 10.43 8.71
N GLU A 157 -18.33 11.57 9.16
CA GLU A 157 -17.47 12.71 9.47
C GLU A 157 -16.34 12.07 10.24
N CYS A 158 -15.18 12.01 9.62
CA CYS A 158 -14.00 11.46 10.27
C CYS A 158 -13.78 12.42 11.44
N SER A 159 -14.50 12.13 12.51
CA SER A 159 -14.58 12.92 13.71
C SER A 159 -13.17 12.99 14.25
N LYS A 160 -12.48 14.07 13.97
CA LYS A 160 -11.09 14.38 14.25
C LYS A 160 -10.11 13.45 13.52
N PRO A 161 -9.14 13.99 12.77
CA PRO A 161 -8.11 13.17 12.15
C PRO A 161 -7.53 12.22 13.20
N VAL A 162 -7.45 10.93 12.89
CA VAL A 162 -6.88 9.91 13.81
C VAL A 162 -5.57 10.39 14.42
N PHE A 163 -4.76 11.10 13.65
CA PHE A 163 -3.51 11.72 14.11
C PHE A 163 -3.67 12.70 15.27
N SER A 164 -4.78 13.44 15.38
CA SER A 164 -5.00 14.33 16.53
C SER A 164 -5.36 13.59 17.82
N MET A 165 -5.77 12.34 17.72
CA MET A 165 -6.09 11.48 18.87
C MET A 165 -4.87 10.68 19.35
N LEU A 166 -3.87 10.46 18.48
CA LEU A 166 -2.71 9.63 18.79
C LEU A 166 -2.00 10.03 20.10
N PRO A 167 -1.74 11.31 20.43
CA PRO A 167 -1.09 11.66 21.68
C PRO A 167 -1.84 11.19 22.93
N ALA A 168 -3.19 11.21 22.88
CA ALA A 168 -4.00 10.73 24.00
C ALA A 168 -4.03 9.19 24.05
N MET A 169 -4.11 8.54 22.88
CA MET A 169 -4.17 7.07 22.77
C MET A 169 -2.84 6.39 23.14
N THR A 170 -1.71 7.09 22.96
CA THR A 170 -0.36 6.55 23.15
C THR A 170 0.25 6.93 24.51
N ARG A 171 -0.47 7.73 25.30
CA ARG A 171 -0.01 8.11 26.64
C ARG A 171 0.14 6.88 27.54
N GLY A 172 1.27 6.80 28.25
CA GLY A 172 1.59 5.68 29.14
C GLY A 172 1.89 4.36 28.41
N LYS A 173 1.93 4.35 27.07
CA LYS A 173 2.14 3.14 26.25
C LYS A 173 3.58 2.97 25.84
N LEU A 174 4.02 1.70 25.76
CA LEU A 174 5.25 1.28 25.11
C LEU A 174 4.88 0.60 23.79
N LEU A 175 5.23 1.23 22.67
CA LEU A 175 4.83 0.78 21.33
C LEU A 175 6.05 0.47 20.47
N LEU A 176 5.93 -0.51 19.57
CA LEU A 176 6.95 -0.85 18.60
C LEU A 176 6.35 -0.83 17.19
N GLY A 177 7.00 -0.09 16.29
CA GLY A 177 6.78 -0.17 14.85
C GLY A 177 7.94 -0.93 14.20
N ILE A 178 7.63 -1.86 13.31
CA ILE A 178 8.60 -2.65 12.54
C ILE A 178 8.25 -2.54 11.07
N ASP A 179 9.17 -2.02 10.26
CA ASP A 179 9.10 -2.00 8.81
C ASP A 179 10.12 -2.99 8.25
N ILE A 180 9.64 -4.10 7.72
CA ILE A 180 10.46 -5.16 7.16
C ILE A 180 10.67 -4.86 5.68
N GLY A 181 11.86 -4.40 5.33
CA GLY A 181 12.28 -4.17 3.96
C GLY A 181 12.96 -5.40 3.33
N GLY A 182 13.38 -5.26 2.10
CA GLY A 182 14.11 -6.31 1.40
C GLY A 182 15.61 -6.21 1.52
N THR A 183 16.12 -5.14 2.10
CA THR A 183 17.53 -4.86 2.31
C THR A 183 17.82 -4.43 3.74
N ASP A 184 16.80 -3.99 4.44
CA ASP A 184 16.89 -3.48 5.80
C ASP A 184 15.60 -3.75 6.58
N ILE A 185 15.71 -3.74 7.90
CA ILE A 185 14.58 -3.66 8.84
C ILE A 185 14.70 -2.34 9.58
N LYS A 186 13.62 -1.54 9.57
CA LYS A 186 13.53 -0.29 10.32
C LYS A 186 12.57 -0.45 11.48
N LEU A 187 12.99 0.00 12.65
CA LEU A 187 12.19 -0.13 13.85
C LEU A 187 12.14 1.21 14.58
N ALA A 188 11.00 1.49 15.21
CA ALA A 188 10.79 2.67 16.00
C ALA A 188 10.09 2.30 17.32
N VAL A 189 10.64 2.76 18.44
CA VAL A 189 10.04 2.59 19.76
C VAL A 189 9.46 3.92 20.21
N SER A 190 8.20 3.91 20.63
CA SER A 190 7.54 5.04 21.27
C SER A 190 7.26 4.73 22.73
N VAL A 191 7.58 5.68 23.59
CA VAL A 191 7.29 5.63 25.02
C VAL A 191 6.46 6.86 25.39
N ASP A 192 5.30 6.64 25.97
CA ASP A 192 4.40 7.74 26.40
C ASP A 192 4.07 8.73 25.25
N GLY A 193 3.87 8.22 24.05
CA GLY A 193 3.55 9.02 22.88
C GLY A 193 4.73 9.79 22.26
N ARG A 194 5.95 9.58 22.76
CA ARG A 194 7.17 10.20 22.24
C ARG A 194 8.04 9.15 21.57
N LEU A 195 8.65 9.50 20.45
CA LEU A 195 9.66 8.65 19.82
C LEU A 195 10.88 8.58 20.75
N ALA A 196 11.15 7.39 21.26
CA ALA A 196 12.27 7.14 22.18
C ALA A 196 13.56 6.81 21.42
N LEU A 197 13.47 5.93 20.41
CA LEU A 197 14.61 5.52 19.60
C LEU A 197 14.16 4.93 18.27
N CYS A 198 15.08 4.96 17.28
CA CYS A 198 14.97 4.25 16.02
C CYS A 198 16.18 3.33 15.86
N LYS A 199 15.97 2.18 15.23
CA LYS A 199 17.00 1.22 14.88
C LYS A 199 16.80 0.82 13.42
N GLU A 200 17.88 0.77 12.69
CA GLU A 200 17.94 0.16 11.35
C GLU A 200 18.92 -1.01 11.41
N PHE A 201 18.62 -2.07 10.67
CA PHE A 201 19.44 -3.28 10.56
C PHE A 201 19.46 -3.75 9.12
N ASP A 202 20.65 -3.81 8.53
CA ASP A 202 20.84 -4.32 7.18
C ASP A 202 20.78 -5.85 7.18
N TRP A 203 19.98 -6.41 6.26
CA TRP A 203 19.84 -7.85 6.10
C TRP A 203 19.61 -8.22 4.63
N PHE A 204 19.73 -9.50 4.30
CA PHE A 204 19.56 -9.98 2.94
C PHE A 204 18.62 -11.21 2.93
N PRO A 205 17.31 -11.03 3.13
CA PRO A 205 16.36 -12.15 3.26
C PRO A 205 16.21 -13.00 1.99
N ALA A 206 16.65 -12.49 0.83
CA ALA A 206 16.71 -13.28 -0.40
C ALA A 206 17.69 -14.45 -0.33
N SER A 207 18.68 -14.41 0.56
CA SER A 207 19.64 -15.49 0.79
C SER A 207 19.16 -16.53 1.78
N PHE A 208 18.10 -16.27 2.55
CA PHE A 208 17.59 -17.16 3.57
C PHE A 208 16.85 -18.35 2.95
N ALA A 209 17.14 -19.55 3.43
CA ALA A 209 16.54 -20.79 2.97
C ALA A 209 15.35 -21.23 3.82
N THR A 210 15.32 -20.81 5.10
CA THR A 210 14.31 -21.24 6.07
C THR A 210 13.54 -20.06 6.66
N ALA A 211 12.35 -20.34 7.19
CA ALA A 211 11.56 -19.36 7.92
C ALA A 211 12.27 -18.89 9.21
N GLU A 212 13.03 -19.78 9.82
CA GLU A 212 13.78 -19.50 11.05
C GLU A 212 14.87 -18.43 10.83
N GLU A 213 15.63 -18.52 9.74
CA GLU A 213 16.62 -17.51 9.36
C GLU A 213 15.98 -16.14 9.13
N LEU A 214 14.74 -16.11 8.65
CA LEU A 214 13.99 -14.87 8.46
C LEU A 214 13.47 -14.31 9.78
N ILE A 215 12.95 -15.16 10.67
CA ILE A 215 12.25 -14.74 11.90
C ILE A 215 13.24 -14.40 13.03
N ALA A 216 14.34 -15.13 13.13
CA ALA A 216 15.29 -14.97 14.23
C ALA A 216 15.84 -13.54 14.39
N PRO A 217 16.28 -12.83 13.33
CA PRO A 217 16.70 -11.43 13.44
C PRO A 217 15.58 -10.50 13.91
N ILE A 218 14.33 -10.72 13.47
CA ILE A 218 13.18 -9.91 13.85
C ILE A 218 12.88 -10.07 15.35
N LEU A 219 12.95 -11.31 15.86
CA LEU A 219 12.75 -11.59 17.28
C LEU A 219 13.87 -10.99 18.14
N LEU A 220 15.13 -11.09 17.70
CA LEU A 220 16.27 -10.47 18.39
C LEU A 220 16.14 -8.95 18.44
N LEU A 221 15.81 -8.29 17.33
CA LEU A 221 15.57 -6.87 17.27
C LEU A 221 14.40 -6.45 18.17
N THR A 222 13.34 -7.23 18.21
CA THR A 222 12.19 -6.98 19.09
C THR A 222 12.59 -7.09 20.57
N ARG A 223 13.40 -8.08 20.93
CA ARG A 223 13.95 -8.28 22.28
C ARG A 223 14.86 -7.12 22.69
N LEU A 224 15.81 -6.76 21.83
CA LEU A 224 16.73 -5.63 22.01
C LEU A 224 15.96 -4.34 22.29
N LEU A 225 14.97 -4.04 21.45
CA LEU A 225 14.21 -2.80 21.55
C LEU A 225 13.21 -2.80 22.72
N ARG A 226 12.75 -3.96 23.17
CA ARG A 226 11.95 -4.06 24.40
C ARG A 226 12.77 -3.66 25.61
N ALA A 227 14.02 -4.16 25.71
CA ALA A 227 14.92 -3.80 26.79
C ALA A 227 15.28 -2.30 26.76
N ALA A 228 15.66 -1.78 25.59
CA ALA A 228 15.97 -0.36 25.42
C ALA A 228 14.77 0.56 25.73
N GLY A 229 13.57 0.21 25.22
CA GLY A 229 12.34 0.96 25.50
C GLY A 229 11.96 0.93 26.99
N THR A 230 12.22 -0.19 27.67
CA THR A 230 12.02 -0.29 29.12
C THR A 230 12.96 0.63 29.89
N LEU A 231 14.26 0.64 29.54
CA LEU A 231 15.24 1.56 30.16
C LEU A 231 14.85 3.02 29.92
N PHE A 232 14.40 3.34 28.71
CA PHE A 232 13.93 4.69 28.40
C PHE A 232 12.73 5.08 29.27
N ALA A 233 11.75 4.19 29.40
CA ALA A 233 10.58 4.40 30.26
C ALA A 233 10.91 4.51 31.75
N GLN A 234 12.03 3.93 32.18
CA GLN A 234 12.58 4.04 33.56
C GLN A 234 13.50 5.24 33.77
N GLU A 235 13.62 6.12 32.77
CA GLU A 235 14.58 7.25 32.78
C GLU A 235 16.06 6.83 32.94
N LYS A 236 16.37 5.59 32.54
CA LYS A 236 17.73 4.99 32.58
C LYS A 236 18.41 5.01 31.19
N ALA A 237 18.17 6.04 30.37
CA ALA A 237 18.72 6.12 29.01
C ALA A 237 20.27 6.07 28.98
N ALA A 238 20.96 6.44 30.04
CA ALA A 238 22.41 6.32 30.15
C ALA A 238 22.91 4.85 30.15
N GLN A 239 22.03 3.87 30.37
CA GLN A 239 22.33 2.44 30.36
C GLN A 239 22.02 1.77 29.02
N LEU A 240 21.68 2.54 28.01
CA LEU A 240 21.49 2.05 26.67
C LEU A 240 22.81 1.61 26.04
N ASP A 241 22.85 0.43 25.48
CA ASP A 241 23.99 -0.05 24.67
C ASP A 241 23.93 0.55 23.26
N THR A 242 24.60 1.68 23.08
CA THR A 242 24.62 2.40 21.81
C THR A 242 25.32 1.62 20.69
N ALA A 243 26.25 0.72 21.01
CA ALA A 243 26.92 -0.12 20.04
C ALA A 243 25.94 -1.16 19.48
N ALA A 244 25.20 -1.86 20.34
CA ALA A 244 24.16 -2.80 19.94
C ALA A 244 23.00 -2.14 19.19
N LEU A 245 22.72 -0.87 19.47
CA LEU A 245 21.69 -0.07 18.81
C LEU A 245 22.18 0.57 17.50
N SER A 246 23.47 0.52 17.18
CA SER A 246 23.99 1.09 15.92
C SER A 246 23.49 0.32 14.71
N LYS A 247 23.43 0.97 13.53
CA LYS A 247 23.03 0.34 12.27
C LYS A 247 23.94 -0.84 11.90
N THR A 248 25.23 -0.74 12.22
CA THR A 248 26.28 -1.71 11.85
C THR A 248 26.49 -2.81 12.89
N ALA A 249 25.68 -2.84 13.96
CA ALA A 249 25.78 -3.87 14.99
C ALA A 249 25.52 -5.27 14.39
N THR A 250 26.40 -6.21 14.71
CA THR A 250 26.22 -7.63 14.36
C THR A 250 25.13 -8.28 15.21
N LEU A 251 24.63 -9.43 14.78
CA LEU A 251 23.66 -10.22 15.57
C LEU A 251 24.21 -10.55 16.96
N GLU A 252 25.50 -10.90 17.05
CA GLU A 252 26.17 -11.22 18.32
C GLU A 252 26.27 -10.00 19.26
N GLU A 253 26.60 -8.82 18.73
CA GLU A 253 26.60 -7.56 19.49
C GLU A 253 25.21 -7.19 19.98
N MET A 254 24.19 -7.36 19.13
CA MET A 254 22.80 -7.14 19.52
C MET A 254 22.33 -8.12 20.61
N GLU A 255 22.71 -9.40 20.53
CA GLU A 255 22.39 -10.43 21.54
C GLU A 255 23.00 -10.06 22.90
N ARG A 256 24.30 -9.70 22.92
CA ARG A 256 24.99 -9.27 24.14
C ARG A 256 24.39 -7.97 24.71
N GLY A 257 24.13 -7.00 23.85
CA GLY A 257 23.54 -5.72 24.26
C GLY A 257 22.10 -5.89 24.79
N ALA A 258 21.30 -6.76 24.17
CA ALA A 258 19.98 -7.08 24.69
C ALA A 258 20.06 -7.67 26.10
N ALA A 259 20.93 -8.66 26.33
CA ALA A 259 21.11 -9.29 27.63
C ALA A 259 21.60 -8.27 28.70
N ALA A 260 22.55 -7.40 28.36
CA ALA A 260 23.04 -6.37 29.24
C ALA A 260 21.95 -5.34 29.63
N MET A 261 21.18 -4.89 28.64
CA MET A 261 20.08 -3.96 28.88
C MET A 261 18.92 -4.61 29.64
N GLU A 262 18.62 -5.89 29.43
CA GLU A 262 17.65 -6.67 30.21
C GLU A 262 18.05 -6.74 31.68
N GLN A 263 19.34 -7.01 31.96
CA GLN A 263 19.86 -7.01 33.32
C GLN A 263 19.75 -5.65 33.97
N ALA A 264 20.11 -4.59 33.25
CA ALA A 264 20.05 -3.22 33.74
C ALA A 264 18.60 -2.74 34.02
N ALA A 265 17.67 -3.18 33.20
CA ALA A 265 16.25 -2.86 33.35
C ALA A 265 15.63 -3.60 34.54
N GLY A 266 16.09 -4.82 34.85
CA GLY A 266 15.48 -5.68 35.86
C GLY A 266 14.11 -6.21 35.35
N THR A 267 13.03 -5.57 35.74
CA THR A 267 11.68 -5.94 35.26
C THR A 267 11.42 -5.28 33.91
N LEU A 268 11.23 -6.11 32.88
CA LEU A 268 10.93 -5.65 31.53
C LEU A 268 9.44 -5.34 31.36
N ARG A 269 9.14 -4.22 30.69
CA ARG A 269 7.81 -3.94 30.18
C ARG A 269 7.53 -4.75 28.90
N GLY A 270 6.29 -5.22 28.75
CA GLY A 270 5.80 -5.68 27.44
C GLY A 270 5.45 -4.50 26.55
N PHE A 271 5.48 -4.71 25.23
CA PHE A 271 4.85 -3.76 24.31
C PHE A 271 3.33 -3.81 24.47
N ASP A 272 2.70 -2.65 24.59
CA ASP A 272 1.23 -2.52 24.60
C ASP A 272 0.65 -2.83 23.22
N ALA A 273 1.41 -2.51 22.15
CA ALA A 273 1.09 -2.90 20.78
C ALA A 273 2.37 -2.94 19.93
N ILE A 274 2.35 -3.81 18.91
CA ILE A 274 3.37 -3.92 17.87
C ILE A 274 2.67 -3.75 16.52
N GLY A 275 3.13 -2.76 15.73
CA GLY A 275 2.76 -2.60 14.33
C GLY A 275 3.85 -3.19 13.44
N LEU A 276 3.48 -4.06 12.51
CA LEU A 276 4.41 -4.70 11.59
C LEU A 276 3.98 -4.43 10.15
N CYS A 277 4.88 -3.85 9.36
CA CYS A 277 4.77 -3.73 7.91
C CYS A 277 5.64 -4.80 7.25
N PHE A 278 5.11 -5.47 6.24
CA PHE A 278 5.80 -6.56 5.54
C PHE A 278 5.80 -6.32 4.03
N PRO A 279 6.90 -6.62 3.31
CA PRO A 279 7.03 -6.27 1.89
C PRO A 279 6.28 -7.24 0.97
N ASP A 280 5.08 -7.60 1.32
CA ASP A 280 4.18 -8.43 0.51
C ASP A 280 2.72 -8.05 0.82
N VAL A 281 1.78 -8.68 0.13
CA VAL A 281 0.35 -8.48 0.39
C VAL A 281 -0.05 -9.22 1.65
N VAL A 282 -0.56 -8.48 2.63
CA VAL A 282 -1.07 -9.03 3.90
C VAL A 282 -2.58 -8.89 3.93
N ILE A 283 -3.29 -10.02 4.02
CA ILE A 283 -4.75 -10.05 4.12
C ILE A 283 -5.15 -10.86 5.35
N ARG A 284 -5.95 -10.25 6.24
CA ARG A 284 -6.42 -10.89 7.48
C ARG A 284 -5.28 -11.53 8.28
N ASN A 285 -4.20 -10.78 8.46
CA ASN A 285 -2.97 -11.20 9.14
C ASN A 285 -2.25 -12.41 8.50
N ARG A 286 -2.52 -12.68 7.22
CA ARG A 286 -1.80 -13.71 6.45
C ARG A 286 -1.08 -13.05 5.31
N ILE A 287 0.18 -13.42 5.11
CA ILE A 287 0.95 -13.05 3.92
C ILE A 287 0.41 -13.88 2.76
N VAL A 288 -0.09 -13.20 1.73
CA VAL A 288 -0.58 -13.83 0.50
C VAL A 288 0.31 -13.45 -0.67
N GLY A 289 0.67 -14.41 -1.48
CA GLY A 289 1.37 -14.18 -2.72
C GLY A 289 2.79 -14.73 -2.79
N GLY A 290 3.65 -14.58 -1.85
CA GLY A 290 4.94 -15.26 -1.77
C GLY A 290 5.81 -15.35 -3.03
N GLU A 291 5.76 -14.40 -3.94
CA GLU A 291 6.63 -14.33 -5.11
C GLU A 291 7.82 -13.39 -4.94
N THR A 292 7.91 -12.70 -3.83
CA THR A 292 9.08 -11.88 -3.59
C THR A 292 10.25 -12.78 -3.25
N TYR A 293 11.36 -12.60 -3.93
CA TYR A 293 12.64 -13.22 -3.59
C TYR A 293 13.02 -13.02 -2.13
N LYS A 294 12.39 -12.03 -1.49
CA LYS A 294 12.61 -11.58 -0.13
C LYS A 294 12.02 -12.50 0.95
N THR A 295 11.18 -13.45 0.56
CA THR A 295 10.47 -14.32 1.51
C THR A 295 10.53 -15.79 1.10
N ARG A 296 11.57 -16.18 0.37
CA ARG A 296 11.74 -17.56 -0.11
C ARG A 296 11.66 -18.56 1.02
N GLY A 297 12.29 -18.29 2.15
CA GLY A 297 12.26 -19.16 3.33
C GLY A 297 10.86 -19.39 3.93
N MET A 298 9.87 -18.53 3.63
CA MET A 298 8.47 -18.70 4.08
C MET A 298 7.63 -19.56 3.14
N ARG A 299 8.11 -19.89 1.94
CA ARG A 299 7.34 -20.65 0.95
C ARG A 299 7.41 -22.14 1.12
N GLU A 300 8.45 -22.63 1.73
CA GLU A 300 8.79 -24.05 1.80
C GLU A 300 8.32 -24.70 3.12
N ASN A 301 7.59 -23.93 3.95
CA ASN A 301 7.03 -24.38 5.22
C ASN A 301 5.48 -24.12 5.23
#